data_108102e4e0611963c99838c75ae336e0
#
_entry.id   108102e4e0611963c99838c75ae336e0
#
_cell.length_a   1.000
_cell.length_b   1.000
_cell.length_c   1.000
_cell.angle_alpha   90.00
_cell.angle_beta   90.00
_cell.angle_gamma   90.00
#
_symmetry.space_group_name_H-M   'P 1'
#
loop_
_entity.id
_entity.type
_entity.pdbx_description
1 polymer ?
#
loop_
_entity_poly.entity_id
_entity_poly.type
_entity_poly.pdbx_seq_one_letter_code
_entity_poly.pdbx_strand_id
1 'polypeptide(L)'
;MKDEFISKIGVYGQMHYRYLKETKPSTVNVMRMKGTLRSYLEEVNQNAEEMFARLESEMAKSEGVTEALKRQDQMAWVRQKNGIRARAMEIVQTEVIYV
;
A
#
# COMPACT_ATOMS: atom_id res chain seq x y z
N MET A 1 -2.61 -5.89 -26.19
CA MET A 1 -3.65 -5.60 -25.20
C MET A 1 -3.12 -4.74 -24.07
N LYS A 2 -3.78 -3.66 -23.83
CA LYS A 2 -3.34 -2.74 -22.78
C LYS A 2 -4.22 -2.90 -21.55
N ASP A 3 -3.58 -2.89 -20.38
CA ASP A 3 -4.29 -2.98 -19.11
C ASP A 3 -4.68 -1.57 -18.70
N GLU A 4 -5.69 -1.02 -19.37
CA GLU A 4 -6.08 0.37 -19.19
C GLU A 4 -6.64 0.66 -17.80
N PHE A 5 -7.13 -0.37 -17.12
CA PHE A 5 -7.63 -0.23 -15.76
C PHE A 5 -6.54 0.02 -14.73
N ILE A 6 -5.28 -0.19 -15.10
CA ILE A 6 -4.16 -0.09 -14.15
C ILE A 6 -4.10 1.28 -13.47
N SER A 7 -4.31 2.34 -14.22
CA SER A 7 -4.29 3.68 -13.66
C SER A 7 -5.41 3.94 -12.66
N LYS A 8 -6.44 3.09 -12.64
CA LYS A 8 -7.62 3.25 -11.78
C LYS A 8 -7.59 2.36 -10.54
N ILE A 9 -6.62 1.47 -10.44
CA ILE A 9 -6.56 0.51 -9.34
C ILE A 9 -6.09 1.16 -8.03
N GLY A 10 -5.17 2.09 -8.11
CA GLY A 10 -4.53 2.69 -6.97
C GLY A 10 -3.07 2.33 -6.90
N VAL A 11 -2.35 3.04 -6.03
CA VAL A 11 -0.88 2.98 -5.98
C VAL A 11 -0.36 1.59 -5.65
N TYR A 12 -0.96 0.94 -4.64
CA TYR A 12 -0.47 -0.36 -4.18
C TYR A 12 -0.71 -1.46 -5.20
N GLY A 13 -1.89 -1.43 -5.83
CA GLY A 13 -2.19 -2.38 -6.90
C GLY A 13 -1.25 -2.22 -8.07
N GLN A 14 -0.92 -0.97 -8.42
CA GLN A 14 0.03 -0.70 -9.49
C GLN A 14 1.44 -1.19 -9.16
N MET A 15 1.88 -1.01 -7.93
CA MET A 15 3.18 -1.50 -7.47
C MET A 15 3.26 -3.02 -7.55
N HIS A 16 2.20 -3.69 -7.09
CA HIS A 16 2.15 -5.16 -7.15
C HIS A 16 2.13 -5.65 -8.59
N TYR A 17 1.39 -4.97 -9.46
CA TYR A 17 1.35 -5.34 -10.86
C TYR A 17 2.74 -5.27 -11.51
N ARG A 18 3.47 -4.19 -11.27
CA ARG A 18 4.83 -4.06 -11.80
C ARG A 18 5.75 -5.16 -11.28
N TYR A 19 5.63 -5.46 -10.00
CA TYR A 19 6.41 -6.54 -9.39
C TYR A 19 6.09 -7.89 -10.03
N LEU A 20 4.82 -8.18 -10.23
CA LEU A 20 4.40 -9.45 -10.84
C LEU A 20 4.88 -9.56 -12.28
N LYS A 21 4.83 -8.48 -13.04
CA LYS A 21 5.29 -8.52 -14.42
C LYS A 21 6.77 -8.88 -14.52
N GLU A 22 7.56 -8.43 -13.55
CA GLU A 22 9.00 -8.70 -13.55
C GLU A 22 9.33 -10.08 -13.00
N THR A 23 8.60 -10.54 -11.99
CA THR A 23 8.96 -11.78 -11.30
C THR A 23 8.12 -12.97 -11.71
N LYS A 24 6.88 -12.76 -12.14
CA LYS A 24 5.95 -13.84 -12.45
C LYS A 24 5.09 -13.49 -13.68
N PRO A 25 5.72 -13.26 -14.84
CA PRO A 25 4.96 -12.84 -16.03
C PRO A 25 3.94 -13.87 -16.48
N SER A 26 4.23 -15.16 -16.29
CA SER A 26 3.27 -16.21 -16.66
C SER A 26 1.99 -16.11 -15.83
N THR A 27 2.11 -15.81 -14.54
CA THR A 27 0.96 -15.64 -13.66
C THR A 27 0.09 -14.47 -14.14
N VAL A 28 0.72 -13.37 -14.52
CA VAL A 28 0.00 -12.22 -15.05
C VAL A 28 -0.75 -12.59 -16.32
N ASN A 29 -0.10 -13.30 -17.23
CA ASN A 29 -0.73 -13.71 -18.48
C ASN A 29 -1.92 -14.62 -18.23
N VAL A 30 -1.81 -15.58 -17.31
CA VAL A 30 -2.92 -16.47 -16.98
C VAL A 30 -4.10 -15.69 -16.44
N MET A 31 -3.86 -14.78 -15.51
CA MET A 31 -4.93 -13.97 -14.94
C MET A 31 -5.57 -13.06 -16.00
N ARG A 32 -4.75 -12.54 -16.93
CA ARG A 32 -5.27 -11.71 -18.01
C ARG A 32 -6.18 -12.53 -18.90
N MET A 33 -5.77 -13.76 -19.25
CA MET A 33 -6.57 -14.64 -20.09
C MET A 33 -7.88 -15.06 -19.41
N LYS A 34 -7.84 -15.26 -18.09
CA LYS A 34 -9.03 -15.63 -17.33
C LYS A 34 -9.93 -14.44 -17.02
N GLY A 35 -9.46 -13.22 -17.25
CA GLY A 35 -10.21 -12.02 -16.93
C GLY A 35 -10.24 -11.69 -15.44
N THR A 36 -9.30 -12.22 -14.67
CA THR A 36 -9.28 -12.03 -13.22
C THR A 36 -8.22 -11.04 -12.74
N LEU A 37 -7.39 -10.53 -13.67
CA LEU A 37 -6.27 -9.68 -13.29
C LEU A 37 -6.72 -8.41 -12.57
N ARG A 38 -7.74 -7.73 -13.09
CA ARG A 38 -8.21 -6.48 -12.51
C ARG A 38 -8.73 -6.68 -11.09
N SER A 39 -9.62 -7.66 -10.90
CA SER A 39 -10.20 -7.89 -9.58
C SER A 39 -9.14 -8.32 -8.57
N TYR A 40 -8.16 -9.11 -9.01
CA TYR A 40 -7.06 -9.49 -8.15
C TYR A 40 -6.26 -8.28 -7.68
N LEU A 41 -5.91 -7.38 -8.60
CA LEU A 41 -5.12 -6.19 -8.26
C LEU A 41 -5.90 -5.20 -7.42
N GLU A 42 -7.22 -5.10 -7.65
CA GLU A 42 -8.07 -4.26 -6.80
C GLU A 42 -8.12 -4.78 -5.38
N GLU A 43 -8.19 -6.11 -5.21
CA GLU A 43 -8.19 -6.72 -3.89
C GLU A 43 -6.85 -6.50 -3.19
N VAL A 44 -5.74 -6.66 -3.89
CA VAL A 44 -4.42 -6.39 -3.33
C VAL A 44 -4.32 -4.93 -2.89
N ASN A 45 -4.79 -4.01 -3.72
CA ASN A 45 -4.75 -2.59 -3.39
C ASN A 45 -5.57 -2.30 -2.14
N GLN A 46 -6.77 -2.86 -2.04
CA GLN A 46 -7.62 -2.65 -0.88
C GLN A 46 -6.99 -3.20 0.39
N ASN A 47 -6.45 -4.41 0.31
CA ASN A 47 -5.78 -5.04 1.45
C ASN A 47 -4.59 -4.20 1.93
N ALA A 48 -3.82 -3.66 0.99
CA ALA A 48 -2.68 -2.82 1.31
C ALA A 48 -3.11 -1.52 1.97
N GLU A 49 -4.16 -0.88 1.43
CA GLU A 49 -4.69 0.35 2.02
C GLU A 49 -5.18 0.14 3.44
N GLU A 50 -5.89 -0.95 3.67
CA GLU A 50 -6.41 -1.26 5.00
C GLU A 50 -5.28 -1.55 5.98
N MET A 51 -4.29 -2.30 5.55
CA MET A 51 -3.14 -2.59 6.40
C MET A 51 -2.36 -1.31 6.74
N PHE A 52 -2.13 -0.46 5.75
CA PHE A 52 -1.43 0.80 5.97
C PHE A 52 -2.16 1.68 6.98
N ALA A 53 -3.47 1.83 6.82
CA ALA A 53 -4.27 2.67 7.72
C ALA A 53 -4.24 2.13 9.16
N ARG A 54 -4.36 0.80 9.30
CA ARG A 54 -4.31 0.16 10.62
C ARG A 54 -2.96 0.37 11.28
N LEU A 55 -1.87 0.12 10.54
CA LEU A 55 -0.52 0.27 11.08
C LEU A 55 -0.23 1.71 11.46
N GLU A 56 -0.63 2.65 10.61
CA GLU A 56 -0.43 4.06 10.89
C GLU A 56 -1.14 4.46 12.17
N SER A 57 -2.40 4.03 12.33
CA SER A 57 -3.18 4.33 13.52
C SER A 57 -2.58 3.71 14.78
N GLU A 58 -2.20 2.44 14.72
CA GLU A 58 -1.63 1.73 15.86
C GLU A 58 -0.29 2.32 16.29
N MET A 59 0.56 2.62 15.33
CA MET A 59 1.86 3.22 15.63
C MET A 59 1.71 4.62 16.20
N ALA A 60 0.78 5.41 15.66
CA ALA A 60 0.54 6.76 16.19
C ALA A 60 0.09 6.72 17.62
N LYS A 61 -0.80 5.80 17.98
CA LYS A 61 -1.25 5.65 19.35
C LYS A 61 -0.11 5.21 20.26
N SER A 62 0.64 4.22 19.82
CA SER A 62 1.74 3.66 20.61
C SER A 62 2.85 4.68 20.87
N GLU A 63 3.10 5.58 19.94
CA GLU A 63 4.18 6.55 20.04
C GLU A 63 3.73 7.94 20.47
N GLY A 64 2.45 8.09 20.80
CA GLY A 64 1.94 9.36 21.30
C GLY A 64 1.82 10.45 20.24
N VAL A 65 1.70 10.08 18.97
CA VAL A 65 1.57 11.03 17.88
C VAL A 65 0.09 11.37 17.71
N THR A 66 -0.37 12.35 18.50
CA THR A 66 -1.78 12.66 18.66
C THR A 66 -2.09 14.09 18.24
N GLU A 67 -3.38 14.42 18.23
CA GLU A 67 -3.82 15.80 17.96
C GLU A 67 -3.27 16.76 19.04
N ALA A 68 -3.11 16.28 20.27
CA ALA A 68 -2.52 17.10 21.33
C ALA A 68 -1.07 17.47 20.98
N LEU A 69 -0.29 16.51 20.50
CA LEU A 69 1.08 16.77 20.07
C LEU A 69 1.10 17.77 18.90
N LYS A 70 0.18 17.60 17.96
CA LYS A 70 0.10 18.51 16.81
C LYS A 70 -0.13 19.95 17.25
N ARG A 71 -0.98 20.15 18.25
CA ARG A 71 -1.25 21.49 18.79
C ARG A 71 -0.08 22.07 19.57
N GLN A 72 0.66 21.21 20.29
CA GLN A 72 1.78 21.66 21.10
C GLN A 72 3.05 21.91 20.28
N ASP A 73 3.33 21.02 19.35
CA ASP A 73 4.55 21.06 18.53
C ASP A 73 4.27 20.45 17.18
N GLN A 74 3.81 21.29 16.27
CA GLN A 74 3.42 20.85 14.95
C GLN A 74 4.57 20.23 14.16
N MET A 75 5.77 20.77 14.30
CA MET A 75 6.92 20.25 13.56
C MET A 75 7.33 18.86 14.06
N ALA A 76 7.28 18.64 15.37
CA ALA A 76 7.55 17.32 15.91
C ALA A 76 6.48 16.32 15.43
N TRP A 77 5.22 16.75 15.42
CA TRP A 77 4.12 15.91 14.94
C TRP A 77 4.36 15.48 13.47
N VAL A 78 4.74 16.45 12.62
CA VAL A 78 5.00 16.16 11.20
C VAL A 78 6.15 15.17 11.04
N ARG A 79 7.25 15.38 11.74
CA ARG A 79 8.41 14.47 11.65
C ARG A 79 8.05 13.06 12.08
N GLN A 80 7.36 12.94 13.22
CA GLN A 80 6.98 11.63 13.75
C GLN A 80 5.95 10.95 12.85
N LYS A 81 5.01 11.71 12.34
CA LYS A 81 4.00 11.18 11.42
C LYS A 81 4.65 10.64 10.14
N ASN A 82 5.61 11.37 9.59
CA ASN A 82 6.33 10.92 8.39
C ASN A 82 7.13 9.65 8.67
N GLY A 83 7.74 9.54 9.83
CA GLY A 83 8.46 8.32 10.22
C GLY A 83 7.53 7.12 10.34
N ILE A 84 6.36 7.32 10.93
CA ILE A 84 5.35 6.28 11.05
C ILE A 84 4.89 5.82 9.66
N ARG A 85 4.59 6.77 8.78
CA ARG A 85 4.13 6.45 7.43
C ARG A 85 5.19 5.66 6.66
N ALA A 86 6.45 6.03 6.80
CA ALA A 86 7.54 5.31 6.12
C ALA A 86 7.65 3.87 6.63
N ARG A 87 7.57 3.66 7.94
CA ARG A 87 7.65 2.32 8.51
C ARG A 87 6.43 1.48 8.15
N ALA A 88 5.25 2.07 8.17
CA ALA A 88 4.02 1.37 7.78
C ALA A 88 4.08 0.96 6.31
N MET A 89 4.56 1.85 5.45
CA MET A 89 4.72 1.53 4.02
C MET A 89 5.70 0.38 3.81
N GLU A 90 6.80 0.37 4.55
CA GLU A 90 7.79 -0.70 4.45
C GLU A 90 7.19 -2.06 4.80
N ILE A 91 6.38 -2.11 5.85
CA ILE A 91 5.70 -3.34 6.25
C ILE A 91 4.70 -3.78 5.18
N VAL A 92 3.90 -2.85 4.66
CA VAL A 92 2.92 -3.15 3.61
C VAL A 92 3.62 -3.70 2.36
N GLN A 93 4.72 -3.09 1.96
CA GLN A 93 5.47 -3.55 0.80
C GLN A 93 5.98 -4.97 0.99
N THR A 94 6.49 -5.28 2.16
CA THR A 94 7.04 -6.61 2.45
C THR A 94 5.94 -7.67 2.53
N GLU A 95 4.80 -7.35 3.11
CA GLU A 95 3.78 -8.36 3.40
C GLU A 95 2.70 -8.49 2.35
N VAL A 96 2.46 -7.47 1.55
CA VAL A 96 1.36 -7.47 0.59
C VAL A 96 1.83 -7.27 -0.85
N ILE A 97 2.79 -6.38 -1.06
CA ILE A 97 3.14 -5.95 -2.42
C ILE A 97 4.22 -6.83 -3.05
N TYR A 98 5.30 -7.06 -2.33
CA TYR A 98 6.46 -7.81 -2.86
C TYR A 98 6.51 -9.23 -2.31
N VAL A 99 5.45 -9.97 -2.55
CA VAL A 99 5.32 -11.36 -2.07
C VAL A 99 5.26 -12.37 -3.20
#